data_22f88916af57e5f0641746aea54cd832
#
_entry.id   22f88916af57e5f0641746aea54cd832
#
_cell.length_a   1.000
_cell.length_b   1.000
_cell.length_c   1.000
_cell.angle_alpha   90.00
_cell.angle_beta   90.00
_cell.angle_gamma   90.00
#
_symmetry.space_group_name_H-M   'P 1'
#
loop_
_entity.id
_entity.type
_entity.pdbx_description
1 polymer ?
#
loop_
_entity_poly.entity_id
_entity_poly.type
_entity_poly.pdbx_seq_one_letter_code
_entity_poly.pdbx_strand_id
1 'polypeptide(L)' 'KVTDLEIIKQYYGYSNEKASNALKILTPEQINFIKQRLETGGMK' A
#
# COMPACT_ATOMS: atom_id res chain seq x y z
N LYS A 1 -10.92 5.00 7.14
CA LYS A 1 -9.96 5.50 6.20
C LYS A 1 -8.71 4.66 6.12
N VAL A 2 -8.24 4.47 4.93
CA VAL A 2 -7.06 3.62 4.71
C VAL A 2 -5.83 4.49 4.56
N THR A 3 -4.83 4.23 5.39
CA THR A 3 -3.58 4.96 5.30
C THR A 3 -2.65 4.29 4.31
N ASP A 4 -1.57 4.98 3.97
CA ASP A 4 -0.59 4.42 3.06
C ASP A 4 -0.01 3.12 3.64
N LEU A 5 0.16 3.09 4.94
CA LEU A 5 0.67 1.90 5.61
C LEU A 5 -0.27 0.71 5.40
N GLU A 6 -1.55 0.95 5.58
CA GLU A 6 -2.55 -0.10 5.39
C GLU A 6 -2.55 -0.59 3.95
N ILE A 7 -2.41 0.33 3.03
CA ILE A 7 -2.40 -0.02 1.61
C ILE A 7 -1.24 -0.95 1.30
N ILE A 8 -0.07 -0.62 1.82
CA ILE A 8 1.12 -1.45 1.57
C ILE A 8 0.96 -2.81 2.23
N LYS A 9 0.41 -2.83 3.42
CA LYS A 9 0.20 -4.09 4.14
C LYS A 9 -0.70 -5.02 3.33
N GLN A 10 -1.78 -4.48 2.80
CA GLN A 10 -2.72 -5.29 2.05
C GLN A 10 -2.16 -5.74 0.72
N TYR A 11 -1.48 -4.83 0.04
CA TYR A 11 -0.99 -5.12 -1.29
C TYR A 11 0.09 -6.19 -1.27
N TYR A 12 1.04 -6.07 -0.36
CA TYR A 12 2.16 -6.99 -0.27
C TYR A 12 1.95 -8.09 0.77
N GLY A 13 1.02 -7.90 1.67
CA GLY A 13 0.85 -8.84 2.76
C GLY A 13 1.92 -8.70 3.82
N TYR A 14 2.44 -7.50 3.98
CA TYR A 14 3.49 -7.23 4.95
C TYR A 14 2.91 -7.03 6.34
N SER A 15 3.76 -7.25 7.34
CA SER A 15 3.43 -6.90 8.71
C SER A 15 3.62 -5.40 8.88
N ASN A 16 3.20 -4.89 10.05
CA ASN A 16 3.35 -3.47 10.34
C ASN A 16 4.77 -2.99 10.13
N GLU A 17 5.70 -3.75 10.65
CA GLU A 17 7.10 -3.36 10.59
C GLU A 17 7.60 -3.33 9.16
N LYS A 18 7.29 -4.39 8.43
CA LYS A 18 7.71 -4.48 7.04
C LYS A 18 7.08 -3.38 6.20
N ALA A 19 5.80 -3.15 6.41
CA ALA A 19 5.09 -2.13 5.65
C ALA A 19 5.65 -0.75 5.96
N SER A 20 6.01 -0.51 7.20
CA SER A 20 6.57 0.77 7.59
C SER A 20 7.90 1.00 6.89
N ASN A 21 8.72 -0.02 6.80
CA ASN A 21 9.99 0.08 6.11
C ASN A 21 9.79 0.33 4.62
N ALA A 22 8.85 -0.39 4.03
CA ALA A 22 8.55 -0.22 2.62
C ALA A 22 8.04 1.18 2.35
N LEU A 23 7.24 1.71 3.26
CA LEU A 23 6.69 3.04 3.10
C LEU A 23 7.79 4.09 2.99
N LYS A 24 8.87 3.89 3.71
CA LYS A 24 9.99 4.82 3.68
C LYS A 24 10.73 4.77 2.35
N ILE A 25 10.74 3.61 1.73
CA ILE A 25 11.47 3.41 0.49
C ILE A 25 10.65 3.79 -0.74
N LEU A 26 9.37 3.51 -0.69
CA LEU A 26 8.50 3.74 -1.83
C LEU A 26 8.31 5.23 -2.09
N THR A 27 8.24 5.57 -3.36
CA THR A 27 7.95 6.95 -3.75
C THR A 27 6.45 7.18 -3.73
N PRO A 28 6.02 8.45 -3.67
CA PRO A 28 4.58 8.77 -3.71
C PRO A 28 3.90 8.21 -4.96
N GLU A 29 4.62 8.19 -6.07
CA GLU A 29 4.06 7.66 -7.30
C GLU A 29 3.76 6.17 -7.17
N GLN A 30 4.68 5.46 -6.55
CA GLN A 30 4.50 4.03 -6.37
C GLN A 30 3.34 3.75 -5.42
N ILE A 31 3.22 4.54 -4.39
CA ILE A 31 2.12 4.39 -3.45
C ILE A 31 0.79 4.65 -4.15
N ASN A 32 0.75 5.66 -5.01
CA ASN A 32 -0.45 5.93 -5.80
C ASN A 32 -0.80 4.76 -6.70
N PHE A 33 0.21 4.17 -7.31
CA PHE A 33 0.00 3.02 -8.18
C PHE A 33 -0.63 1.88 -7.39
N ILE A 34 -0.09 1.60 -6.22
CA ILE A 34 -0.61 0.52 -5.38
C ILE A 34 -2.04 0.83 -4.96
N LYS A 35 -2.28 2.08 -4.62
CA LYS A 35 -3.61 2.51 -4.22
C LYS A 35 -4.63 2.25 -5.32
N GLN A 36 -4.28 2.59 -6.53
CA GLN A 36 -5.16 2.38 -7.66
C GLN A 36 -5.42 0.90 -7.89
N ARG A 37 -4.39 0.09 -7.76
CA ARG A 37 -4.55 -1.34 -7.96
C ARG A 37 -5.50 -1.93 -6.94
N LEU A 38 -5.37 -1.52 -5.71
CA LEU A 38 -6.23 -2.04 -4.66
C LEU A 38 -7.67 -1.60 -4.85
N GLU A 39 -7.87 -0.34 -5.19
CA GLU A 39 -9.21 0.18 -5.39
C GLU A 39 -9.88 -0.52 -6.55
N THR A 40 -9.15 -0.66 -7.64
CA THR A 40 -9.71 -1.32 -8.81
C THR A 40 -10.03 -2.77 -8.52
N GLY A 41 -9.10 -3.45 -7.85
CA GLY A 41 -9.31 -4.84 -7.53
C GLY A 41 -10.45 -5.04 -6.57
N GLY A 42 -10.63 -4.10 -5.66
CA GLY A 42 -11.69 -4.21 -4.68
C GLY A 42 -13.05 -3.89 -5.23
N MET A 43 -13.08 -3.29 -6.38
CA MET A 43 -14.34 -2.87 -6.99
C MET A 43 -15.21 -4.03 -7.39
N LYS A 44 -14.65 -5.14 -7.55
CA LYS A 44 -15.41 -6.29 -8.05
C LYS A 44 -16.64 -6.61 -7.36
#